data_f33340fae8fc225c62c7aa485a6f7163
#
_entry.id   f33340fae8fc225c62c7aa485a6f7163
#
_cell.length_a   1.000
_cell.length_b   1.000
_cell.length_c   1.000
_cell.angle_alpha   90.00
_cell.angle_beta   90.00
_cell.angle_gamma   90.00
#
_symmetry.space_group_name_H-M   'P 1'
#
loop_
_entity.id
_entity.type
_entity.pdbx_description
1 polymer ?
#
loop_
_entity_poly.entity_id
_entity_poly.type
_entity_poly.pdbx_seq_one_letter_code
_entity_poly.pdbx_strand_id
1 'polypeptide(L)'
;MNIQNISLSDIHPYARNPRKNDEAVKNVAASIREFGFLVPLVIDRNHEIVAGHTRYKAAKSLGMKEVPCVIADELTEDQIKAFRLADNKVSEAAQWDMDLLPLELADIVMPMTDFGFETISDADFSENFTLDDGEKKPFQQISITVHDEQAKLILAAIKYVYDQKAVTETFTNENHNGNGLYEVVREWAAMKQLKV
;
A
#
# COMPACT_ATOMS: atom_id res chain seq x y z
N MET A 1 8.11 -19.37 18.27
CA MET A 1 6.88 -18.80 17.70
C MET A 1 6.45 -19.71 16.55
N ASN A 2 5.26 -20.30 16.60
CA ASN A 2 4.76 -21.22 15.59
C ASN A 2 3.47 -20.62 14.98
N ILE A 3 3.38 -20.58 13.63
CA ILE A 3 2.20 -20.13 12.91
C ILE A 3 1.37 -21.37 12.56
N GLN A 4 0.08 -21.35 12.89
CA GLN A 4 -0.86 -22.42 12.61
C GLN A 4 -2.07 -21.84 11.87
N ASN A 5 -2.62 -22.58 10.90
CA ASN A 5 -3.90 -22.23 10.31
C ASN A 5 -5.03 -22.70 11.24
N ILE A 6 -5.85 -21.75 11.66
CA ILE A 6 -6.98 -21.99 12.57
C ILE A 6 -8.27 -21.65 11.82
N SER A 7 -9.28 -22.50 12.00
CA SER A 7 -10.60 -22.26 11.44
C SER A 7 -11.20 -20.96 11.97
N LEU A 8 -11.73 -20.12 11.08
CA LEU A 8 -12.42 -18.88 11.48
C LEU A 8 -13.60 -19.11 12.42
N SER A 9 -14.23 -20.30 12.37
CA SER A 9 -15.30 -20.67 13.29
C SER A 9 -14.83 -20.85 14.74
N ASP A 10 -13.55 -21.17 14.92
CA ASP A 10 -12.95 -21.48 16.23
C ASP A 10 -12.29 -20.24 16.86
N ILE A 11 -12.25 -19.11 16.12
CA ILE A 11 -11.66 -17.86 16.59
C ILE A 11 -12.75 -16.95 17.15
N HIS A 12 -12.50 -16.43 18.35
CA HIS A 12 -13.44 -15.59 19.08
C HIS A 12 -12.94 -14.14 19.16
N PRO A 13 -13.73 -13.14 18.68
CA PRO A 13 -13.40 -11.73 18.89
C PRO A 13 -13.45 -11.36 20.38
N TYR A 14 -12.47 -10.58 20.84
CA TYR A 14 -12.51 -10.02 22.20
C TYR A 14 -13.68 -9.04 22.34
N ALA A 15 -14.63 -9.34 23.23
CA ALA A 15 -15.89 -8.59 23.38
C ALA A 15 -15.70 -7.14 23.85
N ARG A 16 -14.60 -6.83 24.57
CA ARG A 16 -14.29 -5.49 25.10
C ARG A 16 -13.26 -4.75 24.26
N ASN A 17 -13.16 -5.05 22.95
CA ASN A 17 -12.21 -4.34 22.07
C ASN A 17 -12.59 -2.84 22.00
N PRO A 18 -11.73 -1.92 22.48
CA PRO A 18 -12.05 -0.50 22.51
C PRO A 18 -11.92 0.16 21.12
N ARG A 19 -11.26 -0.50 20.16
CA ARG A 19 -10.98 0.08 18.85
C ARG A 19 -12.13 -0.18 17.87
N LYS A 20 -12.67 0.90 17.31
CA LYS A 20 -13.62 0.86 16.20
C LYS A 20 -12.84 1.06 14.89
N ASN A 21 -12.87 0.10 13.99
CA ASN A 21 -12.08 0.09 12.76
C ASN A 21 -12.85 -0.52 11.59
N ASP A 22 -14.17 -0.35 11.58
CA ASP A 22 -15.03 -0.95 10.54
C ASP A 22 -14.74 -0.38 9.15
N GLU A 23 -14.35 0.88 9.06
CA GLU A 23 -13.93 1.53 7.80
C GLU A 23 -12.67 0.88 7.19
N ALA A 24 -11.71 0.52 8.05
CA ALA A 24 -10.48 -0.11 7.60
C ALA A 24 -10.66 -1.56 7.11
N VAL A 25 -11.81 -2.20 7.38
CA VAL A 25 -12.04 -3.60 6.99
C VAL A 25 -11.99 -3.79 5.49
N LYS A 26 -12.53 -2.83 4.72
CA LYS A 26 -12.53 -2.89 3.25
C LYS A 26 -11.11 -2.86 2.68
N ASN A 27 -10.28 -1.94 3.18
CA ASN A 27 -8.90 -1.77 2.72
C ASN A 27 -8.05 -3.00 3.08
N VAL A 28 -8.23 -3.52 4.30
CA VAL A 28 -7.56 -4.76 4.72
C VAL A 28 -8.04 -5.96 3.92
N ALA A 29 -9.32 -6.03 3.55
CA ALA A 29 -9.83 -7.10 2.69
C ALA A 29 -9.26 -7.00 1.26
N ALA A 30 -9.12 -5.78 0.71
CA ALA A 30 -8.44 -5.56 -0.56
C ALA A 30 -6.99 -6.03 -0.50
N SER A 31 -6.26 -5.66 0.55
CA SER A 31 -4.88 -6.09 0.77
C SER A 31 -4.75 -7.62 0.88
N ILE A 32 -5.63 -8.27 1.63
CA ILE A 32 -5.62 -9.74 1.76
C ILE A 32 -5.94 -10.42 0.41
N ARG A 33 -6.83 -9.84 -0.40
CA ARG A 33 -7.17 -10.38 -1.71
C ARG A 33 -6.00 -10.29 -2.69
N GLU A 34 -5.27 -9.18 -2.66
CA GLU A 34 -4.18 -8.90 -3.58
C GLU A 34 -2.89 -9.63 -3.18
N PHE A 35 -2.50 -9.51 -1.92
CA PHE A 35 -1.20 -9.99 -1.43
C PHE A 35 -1.28 -11.30 -0.64
N GLY A 36 -2.48 -11.78 -0.33
CA GLY A 36 -2.67 -12.89 0.59
C GLY A 36 -2.65 -12.46 2.07
N PHE A 37 -2.88 -13.43 2.95
CA PHE A 37 -2.91 -13.20 4.40
C PHE A 37 -1.50 -13.29 4.99
N LEU A 38 -0.68 -12.25 4.79
CA LEU A 38 0.76 -12.24 5.13
C LEU A 38 1.04 -11.99 6.62
N VAL A 39 0.17 -11.25 7.31
CA VAL A 39 0.37 -10.88 8.74
C VAL A 39 -0.60 -11.68 9.61
N PRO A 40 -0.14 -12.69 10.37
CA PRO A 40 -1.00 -13.57 11.16
C PRO A 40 -1.84 -12.82 12.21
N LEU A 41 -2.94 -13.43 12.65
CA LEU A 41 -3.63 -13.03 13.87
C LEU A 41 -2.80 -13.46 15.08
N VAL A 42 -2.91 -12.73 16.19
CA VAL A 42 -2.45 -13.21 17.49
C VAL A 42 -3.67 -13.58 18.30
N ILE A 43 -3.75 -14.83 18.79
CA ILE A 43 -4.82 -15.38 19.60
C ILE A 43 -4.26 -15.95 20.91
N ASP A 44 -5.08 -16.03 21.93
CA ASP A 44 -4.73 -16.71 23.18
C ASP A 44 -5.00 -18.23 23.11
N ARG A 45 -4.78 -18.92 24.23
CA ARG A 45 -5.04 -20.38 24.36
C ARG A 45 -6.51 -20.77 24.14
N ASN A 46 -7.43 -19.83 24.33
CA ASN A 46 -8.87 -20.04 24.14
C ASN A 46 -9.30 -19.60 22.73
N HIS A 47 -8.35 -19.33 21.84
CA HIS A 47 -8.58 -18.76 20.50
C HIS A 47 -9.28 -17.39 20.51
N GLU A 48 -9.21 -16.64 21.62
CA GLU A 48 -9.70 -15.26 21.64
C GLU A 48 -8.66 -14.33 21.05
N ILE A 49 -9.10 -13.40 20.18
CA ILE A 49 -8.21 -12.48 19.48
C ILE A 49 -7.50 -11.54 20.46
N VAL A 50 -6.18 -11.56 20.40
CA VAL A 50 -5.30 -10.63 21.11
C VAL A 50 -4.96 -9.45 20.19
N ALA A 51 -4.55 -9.71 18.93
CA ALA A 51 -4.29 -8.68 17.93
C ALA A 51 -4.78 -9.10 16.54
N GLY A 52 -5.29 -8.14 15.76
CA GLY A 52 -5.72 -8.38 14.37
C GLY A 52 -7.23 -8.46 14.15
N HIS A 53 -8.07 -7.84 14.99
CA HIS A 53 -9.53 -7.84 14.83
C HIS A 53 -10.01 -7.37 13.44
N THR A 54 -9.35 -6.38 12.83
CA THR A 54 -9.67 -5.90 11.47
C THR A 54 -9.40 -6.99 10.45
N ARG A 55 -8.25 -7.68 10.56
CA ARG A 55 -7.89 -8.81 9.67
C ARG A 55 -8.86 -9.97 9.79
N TYR A 56 -9.32 -10.28 11.00
CA TYR A 56 -10.36 -11.28 11.23
C TYR A 56 -11.67 -10.90 10.53
N LYS A 57 -12.15 -9.65 10.70
CA LYS A 57 -13.35 -9.16 10.02
C LYS A 57 -13.20 -9.19 8.49
N ALA A 58 -12.04 -8.80 7.98
CA ALA A 58 -11.72 -8.83 6.55
C ALA A 58 -11.72 -10.27 6.01
N ALA A 59 -11.06 -11.22 6.69
CA ALA A 59 -11.08 -12.63 6.31
C ALA A 59 -12.51 -13.21 6.28
N LYS A 60 -13.32 -12.84 7.26
CA LYS A 60 -14.74 -13.25 7.31
C LYS A 60 -15.53 -12.68 6.13
N SER A 61 -15.30 -11.41 5.76
CA SER A 61 -15.96 -10.78 4.60
C SER A 61 -15.54 -11.41 3.28
N LEU A 62 -14.33 -11.96 3.21
CA LEU A 62 -13.80 -12.68 2.05
C LEU A 62 -14.23 -14.15 1.99
N GLY A 63 -14.96 -14.65 3.00
CA GLY A 63 -15.40 -16.04 3.07
C GLY A 63 -14.26 -17.04 3.28
N MET A 64 -13.14 -16.61 3.85
CA MET A 64 -12.02 -17.51 4.18
C MET A 64 -12.46 -18.54 5.23
N LYS A 65 -11.99 -19.77 5.11
CA LYS A 65 -12.29 -20.84 6.07
C LYS A 65 -11.30 -20.86 7.22
N GLU A 66 -10.05 -20.61 6.94
CA GLU A 66 -8.93 -20.67 7.88
C GLU A 66 -8.05 -19.44 7.71
N VAL A 67 -7.34 -19.05 8.74
CA VAL A 67 -6.38 -17.94 8.73
C VAL A 67 -5.13 -18.30 9.53
N PRO A 68 -3.96 -17.78 9.17
CA PRO A 68 -2.74 -18.00 9.93
C PRO A 68 -2.82 -17.26 11.26
N CYS A 69 -2.51 -17.96 12.33
CA CYS A 69 -2.53 -17.48 13.70
C CYS A 69 -1.23 -17.80 14.44
N VAL A 70 -0.85 -16.92 15.32
CA VAL A 70 0.17 -17.15 16.35
C VAL A 70 -0.56 -17.30 17.68
N ILE A 71 -0.30 -18.39 18.40
CA ILE A 71 -0.88 -18.61 19.71
C ILE A 71 0.05 -18.02 20.77
N ALA A 72 -0.45 -17.06 21.55
CA ALA A 72 0.27 -16.41 22.65
C ALA A 72 0.11 -17.22 23.94
N ASP A 73 0.58 -18.45 23.91
CA ASP A 73 0.43 -19.43 25.00
C ASP A 73 1.41 -19.24 26.17
N GLU A 74 2.49 -18.46 25.96
CA GLU A 74 3.47 -18.15 26.99
C GLU A 74 3.10 -16.93 27.84
N LEU A 75 2.11 -16.13 27.40
CA LEU A 75 1.69 -14.91 28.09
C LEU A 75 0.68 -15.20 29.20
N THR A 76 0.81 -14.48 30.31
CA THR A 76 -0.22 -14.44 31.35
C THR A 76 -1.43 -13.62 30.89
N GLU A 77 -2.59 -13.78 31.55
CA GLU A 77 -3.79 -13.01 31.23
C GLU A 77 -3.58 -11.49 31.32
N ASP A 78 -2.80 -11.02 32.28
CA ASP A 78 -2.50 -9.60 32.45
C ASP A 78 -1.56 -9.10 31.33
N GLN A 79 -0.61 -9.93 30.91
CA GLN A 79 0.25 -9.62 29.76
C GLN A 79 -0.55 -9.56 28.45
N ILE A 80 -1.52 -10.46 28.26
CA ILE A 80 -2.42 -10.44 27.10
C ILE A 80 -3.25 -9.15 27.08
N LYS A 81 -3.82 -8.72 28.21
CA LYS A 81 -4.55 -7.45 28.32
C LYS A 81 -3.66 -6.25 28.03
N ALA A 82 -2.46 -6.23 28.60
CA ALA A 82 -1.49 -5.16 28.36
C ALA A 82 -1.06 -5.12 26.89
N PHE A 83 -0.79 -6.26 26.28
CA PHE A 83 -0.37 -6.35 24.88
C PHE A 83 -1.46 -5.85 23.92
N ARG A 84 -2.74 -6.18 24.16
CA ARG A 84 -3.87 -5.65 23.37
C ARG A 84 -3.87 -4.12 23.30
N LEU A 85 -3.62 -3.46 24.42
CA LEU A 85 -3.60 -2.00 24.50
C LEU A 85 -2.32 -1.42 23.89
N ALA A 86 -1.17 -2.03 24.18
CA ALA A 86 0.13 -1.59 23.67
C ALA A 86 0.21 -1.68 22.15
N ASP A 87 -0.20 -2.79 21.54
CA ASP A 87 -0.23 -3.01 20.10
C ASP A 87 -1.05 -1.91 19.37
N ASN A 88 -2.24 -1.62 19.91
CA ASN A 88 -3.07 -0.55 19.37
C ASN A 88 -2.42 0.83 19.54
N LYS A 89 -1.84 1.12 20.71
CA LYS A 89 -1.26 2.44 20.98
C LYS A 89 0.00 2.73 20.18
N VAL A 90 0.86 1.72 20.02
CA VAL A 90 2.07 1.86 19.19
C VAL A 90 1.70 2.09 17.73
N SER A 91 0.67 1.41 17.23
CA SER A 91 0.18 1.62 15.87
C SER A 91 -0.34 3.04 15.59
N GLU A 92 -0.84 3.75 16.65
CA GLU A 92 -1.28 5.15 16.52
C GLU A 92 -0.13 6.16 16.51
N ALA A 93 1.04 5.78 16.99
CA ALA A 93 2.20 6.68 17.07
C ALA A 93 2.96 6.78 15.74
N ALA A 94 2.73 5.85 14.81
CA ALA A 94 3.36 5.88 13.50
C ALA A 94 2.71 6.93 12.61
N GLN A 95 3.52 7.73 11.96
CA GLN A 95 3.10 8.74 10.97
C GLN A 95 3.83 8.48 9.66
N TRP A 96 3.20 8.87 8.55
CA TRP A 96 3.84 8.85 7.26
C TRP A 96 4.83 10.00 7.15
N ASP A 97 5.98 9.75 6.57
CA ASP A 97 6.85 10.79 6.06
C ASP A 97 6.21 11.33 4.77
N MET A 98 5.69 12.54 4.83
CA MET A 98 4.93 13.14 3.72
C MET A 98 5.83 13.61 2.57
N ASP A 99 7.14 13.65 2.76
CA ASP A 99 8.10 13.94 1.69
C ASP A 99 8.47 12.67 0.91
N LEU A 100 8.52 11.52 1.59
CA LEU A 100 8.88 10.24 0.99
C LEU A 100 7.66 9.46 0.44
N LEU A 101 6.53 9.50 1.14
CA LEU A 101 5.35 8.73 0.76
C LEU A 101 4.88 8.97 -0.68
N PRO A 102 4.81 10.21 -1.20
CA PRO A 102 4.42 10.45 -2.58
C PRO A 102 5.39 9.83 -3.60
N LEU A 103 6.69 9.81 -3.29
CA LEU A 103 7.71 9.22 -4.16
C LEU A 103 7.52 7.70 -4.25
N GLU A 104 7.31 7.04 -3.10
CA GLU A 104 7.02 5.61 -3.08
C GLU A 104 5.72 5.26 -3.82
N LEU A 105 4.66 6.07 -3.64
CA LEU A 105 3.39 5.86 -4.33
C LEU A 105 3.51 6.06 -5.85
N ALA A 106 4.37 6.96 -6.31
CA ALA A 106 4.60 7.21 -7.73
C ALA A 106 5.27 6.03 -8.45
N ASP A 107 6.05 5.21 -7.74
CA ASP A 107 6.71 4.04 -8.30
C ASP A 107 5.81 2.78 -8.33
N ILE A 108 4.63 2.85 -7.69
CA ILE A 108 3.69 1.74 -7.63
C ILE A 108 2.67 1.84 -8.76
N VAL A 109 2.58 0.79 -9.57
CA VAL A 109 1.71 0.74 -10.75
C VAL A 109 0.26 0.39 -10.41
N MET A 110 0.03 -0.28 -9.28
CA MET A 110 -1.32 -0.70 -8.88
C MET A 110 -2.11 0.44 -8.21
N PRO A 111 -3.46 0.43 -8.29
CA PRO A 111 -4.28 1.46 -7.66
C PRO A 111 -4.21 1.36 -6.13
N MET A 112 -3.52 2.31 -5.50
CA MET A 112 -3.32 2.35 -4.04
C MET A 112 -4.56 2.85 -3.28
N THR A 113 -5.56 3.39 -3.98
CA THR A 113 -6.86 3.80 -3.41
C THR A 113 -7.61 2.64 -2.74
N ASP A 114 -7.47 1.42 -3.25
CA ASP A 114 -8.10 0.23 -2.66
C ASP A 114 -7.55 -0.10 -1.26
N PHE A 115 -6.37 0.41 -0.94
CA PHE A 115 -5.70 0.24 0.35
C PHE A 115 -5.87 1.43 1.29
N GLY A 116 -6.65 2.46 0.87
CA GLY A 116 -6.98 3.63 1.67
C GLY A 116 -6.03 4.81 1.49
N PHE A 117 -5.17 4.78 0.47
CA PHE A 117 -4.45 5.98 0.05
C PHE A 117 -5.39 6.80 -0.85
N GLU A 118 -5.53 8.07 -0.54
CA GLU A 118 -6.26 8.99 -1.41
C GLU A 118 -5.45 9.21 -2.70
N THR A 119 -6.15 9.41 -3.81
CA THR A 119 -5.47 9.92 -5.01
C THR A 119 -4.90 11.28 -4.64
N ILE A 120 -3.58 11.39 -4.63
CA ILE A 120 -2.92 12.66 -4.41
C ILE A 120 -3.32 13.56 -5.57
N SER A 121 -4.19 14.53 -5.31
CA SER A 121 -4.60 15.52 -6.30
C SER A 121 -3.48 16.56 -6.46
N ASP A 122 -3.33 17.12 -7.67
CA ASP A 122 -2.37 18.20 -7.94
C ASP A 122 -2.52 19.39 -6.98
N ALA A 123 -3.70 19.56 -6.35
CA ALA A 123 -3.97 20.58 -5.35
C ALA A 123 -3.22 20.33 -4.03
N ASP A 124 -3.08 19.06 -3.60
CA ASP A 124 -2.39 18.72 -2.35
C ASP A 124 -0.87 18.93 -2.47
N PHE A 125 -0.33 18.82 -3.69
CA PHE A 125 1.09 19.10 -3.96
C PHE A 125 1.42 20.59 -3.98
N SER A 126 0.47 21.45 -4.34
CA SER A 126 0.72 22.89 -4.53
C SER A 126 0.73 23.71 -3.24
N GLU A 127 0.06 23.26 -2.18
CA GLU A 127 -0.09 24.04 -0.96
C GLU A 127 0.99 23.81 0.11
N ASN A 128 1.71 22.67 0.08
CA ASN A 128 2.69 22.33 1.12
C ASN A 128 4.13 22.18 0.62
N PHE A 129 4.39 22.34 -0.67
CA PHE A 129 5.74 22.23 -1.22
C PHE A 129 6.36 23.61 -1.41
N THR A 130 6.79 24.23 -0.32
CA THR A 130 7.78 25.32 -0.38
C THR A 130 9.16 24.69 -0.49
N LEU A 131 9.69 24.63 -1.70
CA LEU A 131 11.12 24.41 -1.89
C LEU A 131 11.86 25.55 -1.18
N ASP A 132 12.76 25.20 -0.25
CA ASP A 132 13.80 26.09 0.22
C ASP A 132 14.52 26.66 -1.00
N ASP A 133 14.89 27.96 -1.00
CA ASP A 133 15.44 28.72 -2.14
C ASP A 133 16.81 28.23 -2.66
N GLY A 134 17.12 26.97 -2.51
CA GLY A 134 18.21 26.25 -3.15
C GLY A 134 17.83 25.78 -4.55
N GLU A 135 18.75 25.87 -5.50
CA GLU A 135 18.66 25.55 -6.93
C GLU A 135 17.49 24.63 -7.32
N LYS A 136 16.51 25.16 -8.08
CA LYS A 136 15.39 24.36 -8.60
C LYS A 136 15.93 23.12 -9.31
N LYS A 137 15.65 21.94 -8.75
CA LYS A 137 15.94 20.69 -9.45
C LYS A 137 15.20 20.72 -10.80
N PRO A 138 15.80 20.26 -11.89
CA PRO A 138 15.21 20.33 -13.24
C PRO A 138 14.09 19.33 -13.48
N PHE A 139 13.37 18.90 -12.41
CA PHE A 139 12.31 17.91 -12.48
C PHE A 139 10.95 18.59 -12.35
N GLN A 140 10.00 18.16 -13.20
CA GLN A 140 8.60 18.56 -13.16
C GLN A 140 7.73 17.32 -13.02
N GLN A 141 6.69 17.39 -12.20
CA GLN A 141 5.69 16.34 -12.11
C GLN A 141 4.55 16.63 -13.09
N ILE A 142 4.13 15.60 -13.85
CA ILE A 142 2.99 15.65 -14.75
C ILE A 142 2.01 14.57 -14.30
N SER A 143 0.82 14.96 -13.83
CA SER A 143 -0.26 14.05 -13.47
C SER A 143 -1.32 14.04 -14.57
N ILE A 144 -1.77 12.87 -14.98
CA ILE A 144 -2.83 12.69 -15.96
C ILE A 144 -3.87 11.70 -15.46
N THR A 145 -5.15 12.00 -15.66
CA THR A 145 -6.24 11.07 -15.40
C THR A 145 -6.61 10.38 -16.70
N VAL A 146 -6.60 9.04 -16.69
CA VAL A 146 -6.89 8.22 -17.88
C VAL A 146 -7.88 7.11 -17.53
N HIS A 147 -8.63 6.63 -18.53
CA HIS A 147 -9.47 5.45 -18.38
C HIS A 147 -8.61 4.19 -18.23
N ASP A 148 -9.13 3.13 -17.56
CA ASP A 148 -8.39 1.88 -17.27
C ASP A 148 -7.74 1.27 -18.53
N GLU A 149 -8.43 1.27 -19.67
CA GLU A 149 -7.87 0.74 -20.92
C GLU A 149 -6.73 1.60 -21.48
N GLN A 150 -6.78 2.92 -21.25
CA GLN A 150 -5.69 3.82 -21.62
C GLN A 150 -4.48 3.62 -20.70
N ALA A 151 -4.71 3.44 -19.39
CA ALA A 151 -3.66 3.14 -18.42
C ALA A 151 -2.93 1.84 -18.80
N LYS A 152 -3.67 0.76 -19.11
CA LYS A 152 -3.08 -0.52 -19.57
C LYS A 152 -2.18 -0.34 -20.78
N LEU A 153 -2.61 0.45 -21.75
CA LEU A 153 -1.81 0.71 -22.97
C LEU A 153 -0.53 1.49 -22.66
N ILE A 154 -0.63 2.54 -21.84
CA ILE A 154 0.53 3.35 -21.43
C ILE A 154 1.55 2.49 -20.68
N LEU A 155 1.11 1.69 -19.71
CA LEU A 155 1.98 0.81 -18.93
C LEU A 155 2.61 -0.29 -19.79
N ALA A 156 1.87 -0.85 -20.75
CA ALA A 156 2.41 -1.80 -21.71
C ALA A 156 3.49 -1.17 -22.60
N ALA A 157 3.31 0.08 -23.03
CA ALA A 157 4.30 0.81 -23.83
C ALA A 157 5.57 1.09 -23.01
N ILE A 158 5.44 1.54 -21.75
CA ILE A 158 6.56 1.74 -20.83
C ILE A 158 7.34 0.43 -20.64
N LYS A 159 6.64 -0.67 -20.35
CA LYS A 159 7.28 -1.98 -20.22
C LYS A 159 8.02 -2.41 -21.47
N TYR A 160 7.42 -2.20 -22.65
CA TYR A 160 8.02 -2.56 -23.92
C TYR A 160 9.38 -1.87 -24.15
N VAL A 161 9.48 -0.55 -23.88
CA VAL A 161 10.76 0.17 -24.07
C VAL A 161 11.85 -0.29 -23.13
N TYR A 162 11.49 -0.74 -21.89
CA TYR A 162 12.45 -1.36 -20.99
C TYR A 162 12.89 -2.75 -21.46
N ASP A 163 11.94 -3.57 -21.91
CA ASP A 163 12.25 -4.91 -22.44
C ASP A 163 13.19 -4.83 -23.67
N GLN A 164 13.06 -3.78 -24.48
CA GLN A 164 13.95 -3.50 -25.61
C GLN A 164 15.27 -2.81 -25.22
N LYS A 165 15.48 -2.53 -23.92
CA LYS A 165 16.62 -1.73 -23.42
C LYS A 165 16.77 -0.37 -24.10
N ALA A 166 15.65 0.22 -24.50
CA ALA A 166 15.63 1.50 -25.22
C ALA A 166 15.82 2.71 -24.29
N VAL A 167 15.54 2.55 -22.98
CA VAL A 167 15.72 3.61 -21.98
C VAL A 167 17.21 3.80 -21.72
N THR A 168 17.79 4.81 -22.37
CA THR A 168 19.24 5.09 -22.32
C THR A 168 19.56 6.40 -21.61
N GLU A 169 18.59 7.31 -21.49
CA GLU A 169 18.77 8.62 -20.91
C GLU A 169 17.72 8.89 -19.84
N THR A 170 18.17 9.17 -18.63
CA THR A 170 17.29 9.38 -17.47
C THR A 170 17.40 10.79 -16.88
N PHE A 171 18.36 11.60 -17.32
CA PHE A 171 18.63 12.95 -16.79
C PHE A 171 18.76 12.96 -15.24
N THR A 172 19.31 11.89 -14.66
CA THR A 172 19.36 11.67 -13.21
C THR A 172 17.99 11.49 -12.54
N ASN A 173 16.93 11.29 -13.32
CA ASN A 173 15.59 10.97 -12.81
C ASN A 173 15.55 9.50 -12.38
N GLU A 174 15.19 9.24 -11.12
CA GLU A 174 15.05 7.88 -10.57
C GLU A 174 13.68 7.26 -10.85
N ASN A 175 12.70 8.06 -11.29
CA ASN A 175 11.35 7.59 -11.57
C ASN A 175 11.31 6.70 -12.83
N HIS A 176 11.10 5.39 -12.61
CA HIS A 176 11.06 4.38 -13.67
C HIS A 176 9.97 4.66 -14.71
N ASN A 177 8.75 4.97 -14.27
CA ASN A 177 7.63 5.23 -15.18
C ASN A 177 7.83 6.52 -15.97
N GLY A 178 8.37 7.55 -15.35
CA GLY A 178 8.70 8.81 -16.02
C GLY A 178 9.74 8.62 -17.12
N ASN A 179 10.81 7.89 -16.84
CA ASN A 179 11.85 7.59 -17.82
C ASN A 179 11.33 6.74 -18.99
N GLY A 180 10.51 5.73 -18.69
CA GLY A 180 9.90 4.89 -19.72
C GLY A 180 8.91 5.67 -20.60
N LEU A 181 8.07 6.51 -19.99
CA LEU A 181 7.15 7.36 -20.73
C LEU A 181 7.88 8.38 -21.62
N TYR A 182 8.95 8.99 -21.09
CA TYR A 182 9.80 9.89 -21.88
C TYR A 182 10.31 9.18 -23.14
N GLU A 183 10.81 7.96 -23.05
CA GLU A 183 11.31 7.20 -24.18
C GLU A 183 10.22 6.92 -25.23
N VAL A 184 9.03 6.49 -24.79
CA VAL A 184 7.86 6.27 -25.65
C VAL A 184 7.50 7.55 -26.42
N VAL A 185 7.45 8.68 -25.71
CA VAL A 185 7.11 9.99 -26.31
C VAL A 185 8.23 10.48 -27.22
N ARG A 186 9.49 10.24 -26.88
CA ARG A 186 10.66 10.59 -27.72
C ARG A 186 10.62 9.85 -29.06
N GLU A 187 10.37 8.54 -29.04
CA GLU A 187 10.23 7.74 -30.27
C GLU A 187 9.07 8.23 -31.14
N TRP A 188 7.92 8.50 -30.51
CA TRP A 188 6.75 9.02 -31.21
C TRP A 188 7.04 10.40 -31.82
N ALA A 189 7.69 11.30 -31.10
CA ALA A 189 8.07 12.63 -31.55
C ALA A 189 9.02 12.55 -32.74
N ALA A 190 10.00 11.64 -32.72
CA ALA A 190 10.92 11.38 -33.80
C ALA A 190 10.18 10.91 -35.07
N MET A 191 9.24 9.96 -34.94
CA MET A 191 8.41 9.52 -36.06
C MET A 191 7.55 10.65 -36.67
N LYS A 192 7.10 11.60 -35.85
CA LYS A 192 6.29 12.76 -36.26
C LYS A 192 7.11 13.97 -36.66
N GLN A 193 8.44 13.90 -36.58
CA GLN A 193 9.38 15.01 -36.86
C GLN A 193 9.08 16.28 -36.03
N LEU A 194 8.60 16.10 -34.81
CA LEU A 194 8.36 17.21 -33.90
C LEU A 194 9.70 17.79 -33.45
N LYS A 195 9.83 19.11 -33.55
CA LYS A 195 10.95 19.86 -32.96
C LYS A 195 10.54 20.31 -31.56
N VAL A 196 11.25 19.85 -30.56
CA VAL A 196 11.09 20.24 -29.14
C VAL A 196 12.21 21.21 -28.80
#